data_c39dcf4b41a203d94b269255051f054b
#
_entry.id   c39dcf4b41a203d94b269255051f054b
#
_cell.length_a   1.000
_cell.length_b   1.000
_cell.length_c   1.000
_cell.angle_alpha   90.00
_cell.angle_beta   90.00
_cell.angle_gamma   90.00
#
_symmetry.space_group_name_H-M   'P 1'
#
loop_
_entity.id
_entity.type
_entity.pdbx_description
1 polymer ?
#
loop_
_entity_poly.entity_id
_entity_poly.type
_entity_poly.pdbx_seq_one_letter_code
_entity_poly.pdbx_strand_id
1 'polypeptide(L)'
;MKIAFVNWRDPWHPQAGGAETFAWELARRLAGAGHQVWFVTARAPGQRGKETVEGVRFARMGATFTVYPLVLAWLLVRRGRFDAVLDCQNGIPFFTPWVVRRRTKVVCVVHHVHDRQFGVHLPGWLAAVGRFLEGPVSRWSYRRHPSVAVSPSTELAMRERLAWKGPIHIVPNGVSVADPGEVARSAEPRLVCLGRLVAHKRVHLLLDAVAELRRHRPDLRVDVIGRGPEEERLRARLPEGVTLHGYLPERDKSRLVARAWLHVSASQGEGWGLSVLEAAALGVPTVAFDVDGLRDAVRPGETGWLLPEGAEGTGLAKGIAGALDEVDDTYSVKCREWADRFSWDRSAERLLAVLEGRAPGERSSDLGEWAGEER
;
A
#
# COMPACT_ATOMS: atom_id res chain seq x y z
N MET A 1 6.88 -2.38 25.82
CA MET A 1 8.07 -1.83 25.11
C MET A 1 7.89 -0.35 24.83
N LYS A 2 9.00 0.39 24.64
CA LYS A 2 9.02 1.76 24.12
C LYS A 2 9.42 1.71 22.65
N ILE A 3 8.49 2.01 21.75
CA ILE A 3 8.64 1.79 20.31
C ILE A 3 8.55 3.15 19.58
N ALA A 4 9.46 3.41 18.66
CA ALA A 4 9.38 4.57 17.77
C ALA A 4 9.13 4.11 16.33
N PHE A 5 8.03 4.56 15.75
CA PHE A 5 7.79 4.52 14.31
C PHE A 5 8.38 5.78 13.71
N VAL A 6 9.29 5.61 12.76
CA VAL A 6 9.89 6.70 12.00
C VAL A 6 9.37 6.58 10.58
N ASN A 7 8.59 7.56 10.16
CA ASN A 7 7.99 7.54 8.83
C ASN A 7 8.07 8.94 8.20
N TRP A 8 8.14 8.98 6.89
CA TRP A 8 8.25 10.23 6.14
C TRP A 8 7.05 11.16 6.39
N ARG A 9 5.83 10.61 6.48
CA ARG A 9 4.57 11.32 6.68
C ARG A 9 3.72 10.60 7.70
N ASP A 10 2.76 11.31 8.27
CA ASP A 10 1.68 10.70 9.06
C ASP A 10 0.40 10.48 8.21
N PRO A 11 -0.59 9.75 8.73
CA PRO A 11 -1.81 9.43 7.98
C PRO A 11 -2.68 10.65 7.63
N TRP A 12 -2.51 11.78 8.33
CA TRP A 12 -3.25 13.01 8.05
C TRP A 12 -2.51 13.99 7.14
N HIS A 13 -1.35 13.58 6.61
CA HIS A 13 -0.65 14.37 5.62
C HIS A 13 -1.48 14.40 4.31
N PRO A 14 -1.61 15.56 3.60
CA PRO A 14 -2.41 15.65 2.36
C PRO A 14 -2.03 14.65 1.26
N GLN A 15 -0.81 14.15 1.31
CA GLN A 15 -0.29 13.17 0.35
C GLN A 15 -0.11 11.78 0.97
N ALA A 16 -0.77 11.48 2.10
CA ALA A 16 -0.71 10.16 2.72
C ALA A 16 -1.25 9.07 1.78
N GLY A 17 -0.77 7.84 1.98
CA GLY A 17 -1.16 6.68 1.22
C GLY A 17 -1.07 5.40 2.05
N GLY A 18 -0.96 4.25 1.38
CA GLY A 18 -0.97 2.94 2.05
C GLY A 18 0.18 2.73 3.04
N ALA A 19 1.35 3.33 2.80
CA ALA A 19 2.49 3.22 3.72
C ALA A 19 2.23 3.95 5.04
N GLU A 20 1.63 5.15 4.98
CA GLU A 20 1.26 5.92 6.16
C GLU A 20 0.14 5.24 6.94
N THR A 21 -0.84 4.66 6.23
CA THR A 21 -1.92 3.87 6.82
C THR A 21 -1.36 2.64 7.54
N PHE A 22 -0.44 1.90 6.91
CA PHE A 22 0.22 0.75 7.53
C PHE A 22 0.91 1.13 8.84
N ALA A 23 1.77 2.15 8.80
CA ALA A 23 2.51 2.57 9.98
C ALA A 23 1.57 3.03 11.12
N TRP A 24 0.48 3.73 10.79
CA TRP A 24 -0.52 4.19 11.74
C TRP A 24 -1.32 3.03 12.35
N GLU A 25 -1.84 2.15 11.50
CA GLU A 25 -2.67 1.02 11.94
C GLU A 25 -1.91 0.09 12.89
N LEU A 26 -0.62 -0.12 12.65
CA LEU A 26 0.23 -0.89 13.55
C LEU A 26 0.59 -0.11 14.82
N ALA A 27 0.91 1.19 14.69
CA ALA A 27 1.26 2.02 15.84
C ALA A 27 0.13 2.11 16.87
N ARG A 28 -1.11 2.35 16.44
CA ARG A 28 -2.26 2.47 17.32
C ARG A 28 -2.63 1.14 18.01
N ARG A 29 -2.49 0.01 17.31
CA ARG A 29 -2.72 -1.32 17.89
C ARG A 29 -1.68 -1.68 18.93
N LEU A 30 -0.42 -1.41 18.65
CA LEU A 30 0.63 -1.61 19.64
C LEU A 30 0.45 -0.68 20.85
N ALA A 31 -0.03 0.54 20.66
CA ALA A 31 -0.38 1.42 21.78
C ALA A 31 -1.57 0.85 22.58
N GLY A 32 -2.62 0.36 21.91
CA GLY A 32 -3.75 -0.32 22.53
C GLY A 32 -3.37 -1.58 23.30
N ALA A 33 -2.33 -2.31 22.84
CA ALA A 33 -1.75 -3.45 23.53
C ALA A 33 -0.82 -3.08 24.73
N GLY A 34 -0.79 -1.82 25.14
CA GLY A 34 -0.06 -1.34 26.31
C GLY A 34 1.40 -0.96 26.07
N HIS A 35 1.85 -0.91 24.82
CA HIS A 35 3.18 -0.40 24.49
C HIS A 35 3.19 1.15 24.47
N GLN A 36 4.32 1.75 24.84
CA GLN A 36 4.52 3.19 24.68
C GLN A 36 5.01 3.46 23.25
N VAL A 37 4.18 4.09 22.45
CA VAL A 37 4.46 4.29 21.02
C VAL A 37 4.64 5.77 20.69
N TRP A 38 5.69 6.06 19.94
CA TRP A 38 5.95 7.37 19.31
C TRP A 38 5.86 7.24 17.79
N PHE A 39 5.25 8.22 17.17
CA PHE A 39 5.22 8.37 15.72
C PHE A 39 6.02 9.64 15.35
N VAL A 40 7.18 9.46 14.73
CA VAL A 40 8.14 10.53 14.45
C VAL A 40 8.16 10.77 12.95
N THR A 41 7.83 11.99 12.51
CA THR A 41 7.50 12.24 11.10
C THR A 41 7.67 13.70 10.69
N ALA A 42 7.56 14.00 9.39
CA ALA A 42 7.48 15.35 8.87
C ALA A 42 6.22 16.07 9.38
N ARG A 43 6.26 17.41 9.36
CA ARG A 43 5.16 18.28 9.76
C ARG A 43 4.56 18.95 8.54
N ALA A 44 3.30 18.68 8.25
CA ALA A 44 2.56 19.42 7.25
C ALA A 44 2.10 20.80 7.79
N PRO A 45 1.84 21.79 6.92
CA PRO A 45 1.26 23.06 7.32
C PRO A 45 -0.03 22.86 8.14
N GLY A 46 -0.19 23.63 9.21
CA GLY A 46 -1.36 23.55 10.11
C GLY A 46 -1.32 22.42 11.15
N GLN A 47 -0.44 21.43 11.03
CA GLN A 47 -0.34 20.36 12.03
C GLN A 47 0.39 20.82 13.30
N ARG A 48 -0.02 20.24 14.46
CA ARG A 48 0.69 20.43 15.73
C ARG A 48 2.00 19.63 15.73
N GLY A 49 3.08 20.23 16.22
CA GLY A 49 4.40 19.58 16.30
C GLY A 49 4.44 18.41 17.30
N LYS A 50 3.60 18.45 18.34
CA LYS A 50 3.42 17.38 19.33
C LYS A 50 1.93 17.19 19.58
N GLU A 51 1.52 15.93 19.69
CA GLU A 51 0.13 15.55 19.88
C GLU A 51 0.08 14.09 20.36
N THR A 52 -1.00 13.69 21.00
CA THR A 52 -1.29 12.29 21.31
C THR A 52 -2.65 11.93 20.74
N VAL A 53 -2.70 10.89 19.93
CA VAL A 53 -3.92 10.40 19.29
C VAL A 53 -3.98 8.88 19.51
N GLU A 54 -5.08 8.38 20.02
CA GLU A 54 -5.27 6.94 20.31
C GLU A 54 -4.09 6.29 21.06
N GLY A 55 -3.51 6.98 22.04
CA GLY A 55 -2.37 6.51 22.83
C GLY A 55 -0.99 6.64 22.14
N VAL A 56 -0.95 6.99 20.87
CA VAL A 56 0.29 7.22 20.11
C VAL A 56 0.75 8.67 20.25
N ARG A 57 2.01 8.87 20.62
CA ARG A 57 2.63 10.19 20.81
C ARG A 57 3.29 10.65 19.52
N PHE A 58 2.76 11.68 18.89
CA PHE A 58 3.35 12.26 17.67
C PHE A 58 4.46 13.26 18.01
N ALA A 59 5.53 13.19 17.21
CA ALA A 59 6.60 14.17 17.16
C ALA A 59 6.83 14.55 15.68
N ARG A 60 6.22 15.65 15.25
CA ARG A 60 6.29 16.15 13.87
C ARG A 60 7.33 17.25 13.76
N MET A 61 8.24 17.13 12.78
CA MET A 61 9.33 18.07 12.62
C MET A 61 9.80 18.16 11.16
N GLY A 62 10.25 19.35 10.78
CA GLY A 62 10.75 19.59 9.43
C GLY A 62 9.67 19.44 8.35
N ALA A 63 10.13 19.35 7.11
CA ALA A 63 9.33 19.15 5.91
C ALA A 63 9.93 17.99 5.12
N THR A 64 9.50 17.77 3.89
CA THR A 64 9.83 16.64 3.02
C THR A 64 11.29 16.15 3.07
N PHE A 65 12.26 17.06 3.00
CA PHE A 65 13.69 16.68 3.02
C PHE A 65 14.36 16.96 4.38
N THR A 66 13.93 17.97 5.09
CA THR A 66 14.52 18.35 6.39
C THR A 66 14.12 17.40 7.52
N VAL A 67 13.09 16.58 7.33
CA VAL A 67 12.66 15.55 8.29
C VAL A 67 13.78 14.55 8.59
N TYR A 68 14.58 14.15 7.59
CA TYR A 68 15.64 13.16 7.78
C TYR A 68 16.69 13.57 8.82
N PRO A 69 17.42 14.69 8.67
CA PRO A 69 18.39 15.10 9.67
C PRO A 69 17.76 15.45 11.03
N LEU A 70 16.54 16.01 11.04
CA LEU A 70 15.86 16.36 12.28
C LEU A 70 15.42 15.13 13.08
N VAL A 71 14.93 14.11 12.43
CA VAL A 71 14.56 12.83 13.07
C VAL A 71 15.81 12.12 13.59
N LEU A 72 16.90 12.10 12.82
CA LEU A 72 18.18 11.54 13.31
C LEU A 72 18.69 12.27 14.53
N ALA A 73 18.69 13.60 14.53
CA ALA A 73 19.07 14.40 15.70
C ALA A 73 18.14 14.14 16.90
N TRP A 74 16.82 14.08 16.66
CA TRP A 74 15.82 13.77 17.67
C TRP A 74 16.03 12.39 18.32
N LEU A 75 16.34 11.37 17.52
CA LEU A 75 16.69 10.02 17.99
C LEU A 75 18.04 10.00 18.73
N LEU A 76 19.05 10.70 18.21
CA LEU A 76 20.38 10.77 18.80
C LEU A 76 20.34 11.32 20.23
N VAL A 77 19.63 12.42 20.46
CA VAL A 77 19.43 13.00 21.80
C VAL A 77 18.67 12.05 22.73
N ARG A 78 17.87 11.13 22.16
CA ARG A 78 17.06 10.15 22.89
C ARG A 78 17.55 8.71 22.74
N ARG A 79 18.79 8.53 22.28
CA ARG A 79 19.39 7.24 21.94
C ARG A 79 19.41 6.25 23.10
N GLY A 80 18.68 5.83 23.76
CA GLY A 80 18.61 4.91 24.89
C GLY A 80 17.23 4.88 25.50
N ARG A 81 16.33 5.66 24.92
CA ARG A 81 14.95 5.76 25.38
C ARG A 81 14.06 4.67 24.80
N PHE A 82 14.42 4.13 23.62
CA PHE A 82 13.58 3.18 22.87
C PHE A 82 14.15 1.75 22.97
N ASP A 83 13.24 0.81 23.15
CA ASP A 83 13.53 -0.61 23.04
C ASP A 83 13.59 -1.04 21.57
N ALA A 84 12.73 -0.45 20.74
CA ALA A 84 12.66 -0.71 19.31
C ALA A 84 12.41 0.56 18.48
N VAL A 85 12.93 0.57 17.24
CA VAL A 85 12.69 1.60 16.23
C VAL A 85 12.29 0.91 14.92
N LEU A 86 11.14 1.29 14.37
CA LEU A 86 10.73 0.93 13.04
C LEU A 86 11.08 2.06 12.10
N ASP A 87 11.95 1.78 11.14
CA ASP A 87 12.36 2.69 10.09
C ASP A 87 11.55 2.39 8.82
N CYS A 88 10.46 3.15 8.62
CA CYS A 88 9.57 2.96 7.49
C CYS A 88 10.17 3.59 6.25
N GLN A 89 10.78 2.77 5.42
CA GLN A 89 11.40 3.18 4.18
C GLN A 89 10.34 3.44 3.10
N ASN A 90 10.34 4.66 2.59
CA ASN A 90 9.54 5.08 1.46
C ASN A 90 10.47 5.64 0.38
N GLY A 91 11.24 4.76 -0.26
CA GLY A 91 12.38 5.02 -1.10
C GLY A 91 13.69 5.05 -0.28
N ILE A 92 13.99 6.16 0.40
CA ILE A 92 15.20 6.30 1.21
C ILE A 92 14.83 6.13 2.69
N PRO A 93 15.50 5.22 3.46
CA PRO A 93 15.27 5.10 4.90
C PRO A 93 15.91 6.25 5.68
N PHE A 94 15.59 6.34 6.96
CA PHE A 94 16.19 7.33 7.86
C PHE A 94 17.57 6.94 8.38
N PHE A 95 18.05 5.73 8.10
CA PHE A 95 19.34 5.21 8.61
C PHE A 95 19.42 5.21 10.13
N THR A 96 18.33 4.89 10.80
CA THR A 96 18.21 4.91 12.26
C THR A 96 19.25 4.06 13.00
N PRO A 97 19.81 2.95 12.45
CA PRO A 97 20.91 2.21 13.09
C PRO A 97 22.12 3.06 13.44
N TRP A 98 22.37 4.16 12.71
CA TRP A 98 23.55 5.01 12.94
C TRP A 98 23.48 5.86 14.20
N VAL A 99 22.26 6.12 14.70
CA VAL A 99 22.05 7.05 15.82
C VAL A 99 21.47 6.42 17.08
N VAL A 100 20.92 5.20 16.99
CA VAL A 100 20.40 4.48 18.17
C VAL A 100 21.47 3.65 18.85
N ARG A 101 21.21 3.16 20.07
CA ARG A 101 22.14 2.25 20.75
C ARG A 101 22.10 0.85 20.14
N ARG A 102 23.20 0.12 20.20
CA ARG A 102 23.29 -1.26 19.69
C ARG A 102 22.27 -2.22 20.29
N ARG A 103 21.80 -1.96 21.51
CA ARG A 103 20.74 -2.75 22.18
C ARG A 103 19.32 -2.43 21.70
N THR A 104 19.13 -1.28 21.05
CA THR A 104 17.83 -0.92 20.47
C THR A 104 17.60 -1.77 19.23
N LYS A 105 16.50 -2.51 19.20
CA LYS A 105 16.12 -3.29 18.04
C LYS A 105 15.67 -2.35 16.92
N VAL A 106 16.24 -2.49 15.74
CA VAL A 106 15.81 -1.74 14.56
C VAL A 106 15.20 -2.69 13.56
N VAL A 107 14.05 -2.32 13.01
CA VAL A 107 13.38 -3.02 11.91
C VAL A 107 13.22 -2.05 10.76
N CYS A 108 13.75 -2.41 9.58
CA CYS A 108 13.54 -1.67 8.35
C CYS A 108 12.25 -2.17 7.70
N VAL A 109 11.25 -1.29 7.54
CA VAL A 109 9.99 -1.62 6.88
C VAL A 109 10.01 -1.10 5.46
N VAL A 110 9.92 -1.99 4.48
CA VAL A 110 9.97 -1.66 3.05
C VAL A 110 8.59 -1.87 2.45
N HIS A 111 7.99 -0.79 1.97
CA HIS A 111 6.67 -0.83 1.33
C HIS A 111 6.76 -1.12 -0.16
N HIS A 112 7.79 -0.62 -0.81
CA HIS A 112 8.02 -0.79 -2.24
C HIS A 112 9.48 -0.45 -2.57
N VAL A 113 10.06 -1.08 -3.57
CA VAL A 113 11.40 -0.76 -4.09
C VAL A 113 11.25 0.32 -5.18
N HIS A 114 11.86 1.49 -4.96
CA HIS A 114 11.66 2.70 -5.76
C HIS A 114 12.70 2.90 -6.87
N ASP A 115 13.63 1.98 -7.06
CA ASP A 115 14.74 2.09 -8.01
C ASP A 115 14.32 2.56 -9.42
N ARG A 116 13.19 2.04 -9.93
CA ARG A 116 12.60 2.43 -11.22
C ARG A 116 11.89 3.79 -11.15
N GLN A 117 11.30 4.11 -10.01
CA GLN A 117 10.50 5.33 -9.83
C GLN A 117 11.37 6.59 -9.69
N PHE A 118 12.60 6.48 -9.14
CA PHE A 118 13.50 7.62 -9.04
C PHE A 118 13.77 8.28 -10.40
N GLY A 119 13.89 7.49 -11.47
CA GLY A 119 14.13 7.99 -12.81
C GLY A 119 12.94 8.73 -13.44
N VAL A 120 11.72 8.53 -12.92
CA VAL A 120 10.51 9.19 -13.43
C VAL A 120 10.34 10.59 -12.83
N HIS A 121 10.75 10.77 -11.56
CA HIS A 121 10.43 11.97 -10.79
C HIS A 121 11.64 12.89 -10.52
N LEU A 122 12.86 12.40 -10.73
CA LEU A 122 14.09 13.13 -10.39
C LEU A 122 15.04 13.26 -11.59
N PRO A 123 15.83 14.35 -11.65
CA PRO A 123 16.95 14.45 -12.58
C PRO A 123 17.91 13.26 -12.44
N GLY A 124 18.55 12.85 -13.54
CA GLY A 124 19.33 11.60 -13.61
C GLY A 124 20.36 11.41 -12.48
N TRP A 125 21.07 12.47 -12.09
CA TRP A 125 22.05 12.40 -11.01
C TRP A 125 21.42 12.22 -9.62
N LEU A 126 20.28 12.87 -9.35
CA LEU A 126 19.51 12.66 -8.10
C LEU A 126 18.90 11.28 -8.06
N ALA A 127 18.40 10.77 -9.19
CA ALA A 127 17.91 9.40 -9.30
C ALA A 127 19.03 8.38 -9.02
N ALA A 128 20.26 8.64 -9.47
CA ALA A 128 21.42 7.78 -9.15
C ALA A 128 21.74 7.80 -7.65
N VAL A 129 21.73 8.97 -7.02
CA VAL A 129 21.91 9.11 -5.57
C VAL A 129 20.78 8.38 -4.81
N GLY A 130 19.54 8.54 -5.24
CA GLY A 130 18.39 7.83 -4.65
C GLY A 130 18.57 6.32 -4.69
N ARG A 131 18.90 5.76 -5.85
CA ARG A 131 19.17 4.31 -6.01
C ARG A 131 20.37 3.85 -5.17
N PHE A 132 21.43 4.64 -5.06
CA PHE A 132 22.58 4.31 -4.23
C PHE A 132 22.22 4.28 -2.74
N LEU A 133 21.42 5.24 -2.26
CA LEU A 133 20.95 5.28 -0.88
C LEU A 133 19.95 4.15 -0.57
N GLU A 134 18.99 3.90 -1.46
CA GLU A 134 18.00 2.83 -1.31
C GLU A 134 18.64 1.44 -1.35
N GLY A 135 19.59 1.20 -2.24
CA GLY A 135 20.23 -0.10 -2.43
C GLY A 135 21.47 -0.29 -1.56
N PRO A 136 22.67 0.06 -2.06
CA PRO A 136 23.95 -0.25 -1.37
C PRO A 136 24.02 0.27 0.06
N VAL A 137 23.64 1.54 0.30
CA VAL A 137 23.77 2.15 1.64
C VAL A 137 22.75 1.55 2.61
N SER A 138 21.50 1.34 2.19
CA SER A 138 20.47 0.70 3.02
C SER A 138 20.87 -0.73 3.36
N ARG A 139 21.26 -1.54 2.36
CA ARG A 139 21.72 -2.90 2.57
C ARG A 139 22.89 -2.98 3.58
N TRP A 140 23.84 -2.07 3.49
CA TRP A 140 24.97 -2.03 4.44
C TRP A 140 24.51 -1.62 5.84
N SER A 141 23.65 -0.61 5.95
CA SER A 141 23.17 -0.06 7.23
C SER A 141 22.31 -1.06 8.00
N TYR A 142 21.43 -1.79 7.30
CA TYR A 142 20.49 -2.73 7.93
C TYR A 142 20.93 -4.20 7.89
N ARG A 143 22.15 -4.52 7.43
CA ARG A 143 22.64 -5.92 7.27
C ARG A 143 22.56 -6.80 8.51
N ARG A 144 22.48 -6.20 9.70
CA ARG A 144 22.38 -6.88 11.01
C ARG A 144 21.02 -6.72 11.68
N HIS A 145 20.09 -6.15 10.97
CA HIS A 145 18.75 -5.85 11.45
C HIS A 145 17.70 -6.61 10.63
N PRO A 146 16.62 -7.10 11.25
CA PRO A 146 15.52 -7.67 10.51
C PRO A 146 14.85 -6.60 9.65
N SER A 147 14.30 -7.04 8.54
CA SER A 147 13.49 -6.20 7.65
C SER A 147 12.09 -6.78 7.54
N VAL A 148 11.14 -5.92 7.26
CA VAL A 148 9.75 -6.25 6.98
C VAL A 148 9.45 -5.85 5.55
N ALA A 149 8.95 -6.77 4.75
CA ALA A 149 8.33 -6.53 3.45
C ALA A 149 6.81 -6.63 3.61
N VAL A 150 6.06 -5.83 2.87
CA VAL A 150 4.59 -5.84 2.95
C VAL A 150 3.95 -6.90 2.05
N SER A 151 4.74 -7.51 1.16
CA SER A 151 4.27 -8.55 0.22
C SER A 151 5.42 -9.46 -0.22
N PRO A 152 5.11 -10.66 -0.77
CA PRO A 152 6.11 -11.52 -1.44
C PRO A 152 6.81 -10.82 -2.60
N SER A 153 6.09 -10.08 -3.45
CA SER A 153 6.70 -9.30 -4.53
C SER A 153 7.68 -8.25 -3.99
N THR A 154 7.35 -7.59 -2.87
CA THR A 154 8.28 -6.65 -2.22
C THR A 154 9.52 -7.37 -1.68
N GLU A 155 9.37 -8.54 -1.05
CA GLU A 155 10.51 -9.37 -0.62
C GLU A 155 11.38 -9.75 -1.81
N LEU A 156 10.78 -10.27 -2.88
CA LEU A 156 11.50 -10.67 -4.09
C LEU A 156 12.27 -9.48 -4.69
N ALA A 157 11.61 -8.33 -4.83
CA ALA A 157 12.25 -7.11 -5.31
C ALA A 157 13.42 -6.66 -4.42
N MET A 158 13.30 -6.77 -3.09
CA MET A 158 14.41 -6.53 -2.16
C MET A 158 15.58 -7.49 -2.41
N ARG A 159 15.30 -8.80 -2.60
CA ARG A 159 16.33 -9.82 -2.87
C ARG A 159 17.04 -9.56 -4.20
N GLU A 160 16.28 -9.41 -5.27
CA GLU A 160 16.80 -9.34 -6.63
C GLU A 160 17.37 -7.97 -6.99
N ARG A 161 16.60 -6.90 -6.71
CA ARG A 161 16.93 -5.55 -7.19
C ARG A 161 17.82 -4.78 -6.21
N LEU A 162 17.66 -4.99 -4.90
CA LEU A 162 18.52 -4.36 -3.87
C LEU A 162 19.61 -5.30 -3.36
N ALA A 163 19.64 -6.56 -3.79
CA ALA A 163 20.56 -7.60 -3.31
C ALA A 163 20.58 -7.74 -1.78
N TRP A 164 19.39 -7.67 -1.16
CA TRP A 164 19.22 -7.74 0.29
C TRP A 164 19.50 -9.14 0.80
N LYS A 165 20.43 -9.29 1.77
CA LYS A 165 20.86 -10.60 2.30
C LYS A 165 20.40 -10.88 3.72
N GLY A 166 19.92 -9.86 4.44
CA GLY A 166 19.40 -9.99 5.81
C GLY A 166 18.08 -10.76 5.88
N PRO A 167 17.62 -11.11 7.09
CA PRO A 167 16.31 -11.70 7.29
C PRO A 167 15.20 -10.72 6.87
N ILE A 168 14.25 -11.19 6.09
CA ILE A 168 13.06 -10.45 5.69
C ILE A 168 11.86 -11.23 6.22
N HIS A 169 10.93 -10.52 6.84
CA HIS A 169 9.67 -11.06 7.34
C HIS A 169 8.52 -10.41 6.58
N ILE A 170 7.54 -11.18 6.15
CA ILE A 170 6.38 -10.63 5.47
C ILE A 170 5.33 -10.25 6.51
N VAL A 171 4.99 -8.95 6.54
CA VAL A 171 3.91 -8.39 7.34
C VAL A 171 2.98 -7.64 6.40
N PRO A 172 1.92 -8.28 5.90
CA PRO A 172 1.03 -7.67 4.92
C PRO A 172 0.22 -6.53 5.55
N ASN A 173 -0.28 -5.63 4.72
CA ASN A 173 -1.27 -4.67 5.16
C ASN A 173 -2.56 -5.43 5.52
N GLY A 174 -3.22 -4.97 6.56
CA GLY A 174 -4.61 -5.35 6.81
C GLY A 174 -5.56 -4.57 5.91
N VAL A 175 -6.79 -5.00 5.87
CA VAL A 175 -7.89 -4.28 5.24
C VAL A 175 -8.94 -3.91 6.28
N SER A 176 -9.53 -2.74 6.11
CA SER A 176 -10.68 -2.27 6.89
C SER A 176 -11.53 -1.41 5.98
N VAL A 177 -12.78 -1.75 5.83
CA VAL A 177 -13.76 -0.99 5.06
C VAL A 177 -14.93 -0.61 5.95
N ALA A 178 -15.55 0.54 5.70
CA ALA A 178 -16.77 0.90 6.41
C ALA A 178 -17.92 0.02 5.92
N ASP A 179 -18.82 -0.34 6.84
CA ASP A 179 -20.04 -1.07 6.50
C ASP A 179 -20.86 -0.27 5.49
N PRO A 180 -21.09 -0.80 4.27
CA PRO A 180 -21.90 -0.13 3.26
C PRO A 180 -23.40 -0.15 3.60
N GLY A 181 -23.84 -0.97 4.56
CA GLY A 181 -25.22 -1.35 4.78
C GLY A 181 -25.74 -2.29 3.69
N GLU A 182 -27.06 -2.42 3.58
CA GLU A 182 -27.68 -3.19 2.50
C GLU A 182 -27.53 -2.46 1.16
N VAL A 183 -26.66 -2.99 0.30
CA VAL A 183 -26.39 -2.43 -1.03
C VAL A 183 -26.47 -3.54 -2.06
N ALA A 184 -27.45 -3.46 -2.95
CA ALA A 184 -27.54 -4.35 -4.09
C ALA A 184 -26.50 -3.99 -5.16
N ARG A 185 -25.95 -5.01 -5.81
CA ARG A 185 -25.13 -4.86 -7.01
C ARG A 185 -25.91 -4.07 -8.07
N SER A 186 -25.24 -3.23 -8.83
CA SER A 186 -25.88 -2.46 -9.91
C SER A 186 -26.53 -3.39 -10.94
N ALA A 187 -27.73 -3.03 -11.41
CA ALA A 187 -28.36 -3.76 -12.51
C ALA A 187 -27.56 -3.61 -13.83
N GLU A 188 -26.95 -2.45 -14.04
CA GLU A 188 -26.08 -2.17 -15.19
C GLU A 188 -24.63 -2.54 -14.85
N PRO A 189 -23.81 -3.02 -15.84
CA PRO A 189 -22.39 -3.25 -15.64
C PRO A 189 -21.69 -2.00 -15.10
N ARG A 190 -21.03 -2.15 -13.96
CA ARG A 190 -20.40 -1.04 -13.25
C ARG A 190 -18.97 -1.41 -12.83
N LEU A 191 -18.03 -0.59 -13.24
CA LEU A 191 -16.65 -0.69 -12.80
C LEU A 191 -16.36 0.35 -11.72
N VAL A 192 -15.39 0.04 -10.84
CA VAL A 192 -14.86 1.00 -9.88
C VAL A 192 -13.33 1.02 -9.94
N CYS A 193 -12.73 2.19 -9.82
CA CYS A 193 -11.29 2.37 -9.67
C CYS A 193 -11.02 3.22 -8.43
N LEU A 194 -10.14 2.70 -7.54
CA LEU A 194 -9.85 3.31 -6.24
C LEU A 194 -8.40 3.74 -6.15
N GLY A 195 -8.14 4.90 -5.59
CA GLY A 195 -6.81 5.29 -5.18
C GLY A 195 -6.42 6.71 -5.53
N ARG A 196 -5.18 7.08 -5.17
CA ARG A 196 -4.65 8.40 -5.52
C ARG A 196 -4.49 8.56 -7.03
N LEU A 197 -4.87 9.70 -7.56
CA LEU A 197 -4.73 10.00 -9.00
C LEU A 197 -3.32 10.51 -9.29
N VAL A 198 -2.38 9.57 -9.38
CA VAL A 198 -0.95 9.81 -9.66
C VAL A 198 -0.51 9.00 -10.89
N ALA A 199 0.57 9.44 -11.53
CA ALA A 199 1.01 8.90 -12.82
C ALA A 199 1.15 7.36 -12.83
N HIS A 200 1.76 6.76 -11.81
CA HIS A 200 1.98 5.30 -11.76
C HIS A 200 0.70 4.47 -11.59
N LYS A 201 -0.43 5.08 -11.18
CA LYS A 201 -1.74 4.42 -11.13
C LYS A 201 -2.38 4.28 -12.52
N ARG A 202 -1.88 5.01 -13.51
CA ARG A 202 -2.24 4.91 -14.92
C ARG A 202 -3.75 4.89 -15.20
N VAL A 203 -4.54 5.67 -14.44
CA VAL A 203 -6.01 5.71 -14.58
C VAL A 203 -6.43 6.07 -16.01
N HIS A 204 -5.60 6.79 -16.76
CA HIS A 204 -5.84 7.10 -18.17
C HIS A 204 -6.00 5.84 -19.04
N LEU A 205 -5.32 4.73 -18.73
CA LEU A 205 -5.50 3.48 -19.46
C LEU A 205 -6.90 2.87 -19.25
N LEU A 206 -7.45 3.01 -18.03
CA LEU A 206 -8.83 2.64 -17.78
C LEU A 206 -9.79 3.50 -18.60
N LEU A 207 -9.58 4.84 -18.66
CA LEU A 207 -10.44 5.72 -19.47
C LEU A 207 -10.41 5.35 -20.95
N ASP A 208 -9.23 5.03 -21.49
CA ASP A 208 -9.07 4.59 -22.88
C ASP A 208 -9.79 3.26 -23.12
N ALA A 209 -9.64 2.28 -22.23
CA ALA A 209 -10.32 1.00 -22.29
C ALA A 209 -11.85 1.15 -22.21
N VAL A 210 -12.36 2.04 -21.36
CA VAL A 210 -13.78 2.32 -21.23
C VAL A 210 -14.36 2.97 -22.49
N ALA A 211 -13.62 3.91 -23.10
CA ALA A 211 -14.03 4.53 -24.35
C ALA A 211 -14.18 3.50 -25.49
N GLU A 212 -13.32 2.47 -25.51
CA GLU A 212 -13.42 1.35 -26.45
C GLU A 212 -14.63 0.44 -26.13
N LEU A 213 -14.74 0.01 -24.87
CA LEU A 213 -15.80 -0.90 -24.43
C LEU A 213 -17.21 -0.34 -24.63
N ARG A 214 -17.43 0.94 -24.40
CA ARG A 214 -18.74 1.57 -24.54
C ARG A 214 -19.26 1.62 -25.97
N ARG A 215 -18.44 1.37 -26.98
CA ARG A 215 -18.91 1.22 -28.37
C ARG A 215 -19.83 -0.01 -28.53
N HIS A 216 -19.63 -1.03 -27.68
CA HIS A 216 -20.37 -2.29 -27.70
C HIS A 216 -21.24 -2.50 -26.45
N ARG A 217 -20.95 -1.76 -25.36
CA ARG A 217 -21.67 -1.79 -24.09
C ARG A 217 -21.97 -0.34 -23.62
N PRO A 218 -22.94 0.35 -24.24
CA PRO A 218 -23.24 1.76 -23.94
C PRO A 218 -23.79 1.96 -22.52
N ASP A 219 -24.29 0.91 -21.89
CA ASP A 219 -24.79 0.84 -20.51
C ASP A 219 -23.68 0.79 -19.46
N LEU A 220 -22.41 0.53 -19.85
CA LEU A 220 -21.27 0.45 -18.92
C LEU A 220 -21.08 1.77 -18.18
N ARG A 221 -21.02 1.69 -16.83
CA ARG A 221 -20.73 2.81 -15.93
C ARG A 221 -19.41 2.60 -15.20
N VAL A 222 -18.72 3.70 -14.92
CA VAL A 222 -17.42 3.65 -14.22
C VAL A 222 -17.33 4.75 -13.18
N ASP A 223 -17.00 4.36 -11.96
CA ASP A 223 -16.78 5.26 -10.83
C ASP A 223 -15.26 5.31 -10.53
N VAL A 224 -14.65 6.47 -10.66
CA VAL A 224 -13.26 6.72 -10.27
C VAL A 224 -13.27 7.50 -8.96
N ILE A 225 -12.70 6.90 -7.89
CA ILE A 225 -12.71 7.44 -6.53
C ILE A 225 -11.30 7.74 -6.10
N GLY A 226 -11.01 9.00 -5.81
CA GLY A 226 -9.72 9.48 -5.33
C GLY A 226 -9.37 10.86 -5.84
N ARG A 227 -8.26 11.39 -5.29
CA ARG A 227 -7.69 12.69 -5.65
C ARG A 227 -6.21 12.56 -5.98
N GLY A 228 -5.68 13.54 -6.68
CA GLY A 228 -4.26 13.60 -6.97
C GLY A 228 -3.90 14.58 -8.08
N PRO A 229 -2.61 14.75 -8.35
CA PRO A 229 -2.13 15.70 -9.36
C PRO A 229 -2.62 15.41 -10.80
N GLU A 230 -3.03 14.16 -11.11
CA GLU A 230 -3.57 13.81 -12.42
C GLU A 230 -5.08 14.15 -12.57
N GLU A 231 -5.75 14.63 -11.52
CA GLU A 231 -7.21 14.81 -11.50
C GLU A 231 -7.70 15.72 -12.64
N GLU A 232 -7.09 16.89 -12.83
CA GLU A 232 -7.49 17.85 -13.87
C GLU A 232 -7.29 17.27 -15.28
N ARG A 233 -6.16 16.60 -15.50
CA ARG A 233 -5.85 15.94 -16.77
C ARG A 233 -6.83 14.82 -17.10
N LEU A 234 -7.21 14.02 -16.10
CA LEU A 234 -8.20 12.95 -16.26
C LEU A 234 -9.59 13.54 -16.51
N ARG A 235 -10.00 14.58 -15.76
CA ARG A 235 -11.29 15.26 -15.91
C ARG A 235 -11.49 15.83 -17.31
N ALA A 236 -10.45 16.37 -17.92
CA ALA A 236 -10.49 16.93 -19.28
C ALA A 236 -10.73 15.89 -20.39
N ARG A 237 -10.62 14.58 -20.08
CA ARG A 237 -10.74 13.49 -21.06
C ARG A 237 -11.66 12.36 -20.61
N LEU A 238 -12.61 12.66 -19.70
CA LEU A 238 -13.56 11.66 -19.23
C LEU A 238 -14.46 11.20 -20.38
N PRO A 239 -14.51 9.89 -20.67
CA PRO A 239 -15.49 9.35 -21.60
C PRO A 239 -16.90 9.45 -20.99
N GLU A 240 -17.90 9.37 -21.84
CA GLU A 240 -19.28 9.20 -21.39
C GLU A 240 -19.41 7.96 -20.47
N GLY A 241 -20.27 8.02 -19.45
CA GLY A 241 -20.48 6.94 -18.50
C GLY A 241 -19.43 6.84 -17.39
N VAL A 242 -18.39 7.69 -17.37
CA VAL A 242 -17.40 7.76 -16.31
C VAL A 242 -17.66 8.94 -15.38
N THR A 243 -17.67 8.68 -14.07
CA THR A 243 -17.79 9.69 -13.02
C THR A 243 -16.52 9.74 -12.18
N LEU A 244 -15.93 10.94 -12.06
CA LEU A 244 -14.81 11.20 -11.17
C LEU A 244 -15.30 11.85 -9.89
N HIS A 245 -15.34 11.09 -8.79
CA HIS A 245 -15.96 11.51 -7.53
C HIS A 245 -15.05 12.35 -6.63
N GLY A 246 -13.75 12.33 -6.86
CA GLY A 246 -12.80 12.90 -5.91
C GLY A 246 -12.71 12.09 -4.62
N TYR A 247 -12.49 12.75 -3.49
CA TYR A 247 -12.50 12.12 -2.17
C TYR A 247 -13.93 11.90 -1.69
N LEU A 248 -14.20 10.71 -1.20
CA LEU A 248 -15.47 10.36 -0.56
C LEU A 248 -15.24 9.91 0.89
N PRO A 249 -16.20 10.17 1.80
CA PRO A 249 -16.23 9.53 3.11
C PRO A 249 -16.23 8.00 2.98
N GLU A 250 -15.63 7.31 3.93
CA GLU A 250 -15.42 5.85 3.86
C GLU A 250 -16.71 5.06 3.60
N ARG A 251 -17.82 5.43 4.24
CA ARG A 251 -19.11 4.76 4.05
C ARG A 251 -19.65 4.94 2.63
N ASP A 252 -19.53 6.15 2.06
CA ASP A 252 -20.01 6.44 0.70
C ASP A 252 -19.10 5.76 -0.33
N LYS A 253 -17.80 5.74 -0.07
CA LYS A 253 -16.83 4.94 -0.86
C LYS A 253 -17.23 3.46 -0.85
N SER A 254 -17.45 2.88 0.32
CA SER A 254 -17.84 1.46 0.45
C SER A 254 -19.15 1.15 -0.26
N ARG A 255 -20.14 2.05 -0.21
CA ARG A 255 -21.41 1.90 -0.95
C ARG A 255 -21.23 1.87 -2.46
N LEU A 256 -20.41 2.77 -3.01
CA LEU A 256 -20.16 2.79 -4.45
C LEU A 256 -19.39 1.54 -4.88
N VAL A 257 -18.38 1.13 -4.09
CA VAL A 257 -17.62 -0.09 -4.38
C VAL A 257 -18.52 -1.32 -4.35
N ALA A 258 -19.33 -1.49 -3.31
CA ALA A 258 -20.22 -2.66 -3.17
C ALA A 258 -21.25 -2.81 -4.31
N ARG A 259 -21.56 -1.73 -5.02
CA ARG A 259 -22.44 -1.75 -6.20
C ARG A 259 -21.73 -2.17 -7.48
N ALA A 260 -20.40 -2.15 -7.50
CA ALA A 260 -19.64 -2.45 -8.71
C ALA A 260 -19.66 -3.95 -9.04
N TRP A 261 -19.50 -4.26 -10.32
CA TRP A 261 -19.29 -5.61 -10.81
C TRP A 261 -17.82 -5.98 -10.70
N LEU A 262 -16.93 -5.04 -11.06
CA LEU A 262 -15.49 -5.22 -11.06
C LEU A 262 -14.79 -3.98 -10.49
N HIS A 263 -13.73 -4.21 -9.74
CA HIS A 263 -12.70 -3.22 -9.51
C HIS A 263 -11.63 -3.32 -10.59
N VAL A 264 -11.08 -2.19 -11.04
CA VAL A 264 -10.01 -2.17 -12.04
C VAL A 264 -8.81 -1.40 -11.52
N SER A 265 -7.64 -2.03 -11.55
CA SER A 265 -6.37 -1.42 -11.21
C SER A 265 -5.39 -1.49 -12.39
N ALA A 266 -5.10 -0.34 -13.00
CA ALA A 266 -4.13 -0.24 -14.08
C ALA A 266 -2.73 0.16 -13.58
N SER A 267 -2.44 0.05 -12.28
CA SER A 267 -1.17 0.45 -11.67
C SER A 267 0.04 -0.23 -12.31
N GLN A 268 1.13 0.48 -12.40
CA GLN A 268 2.43 -0.02 -12.90
C GLN A 268 3.13 -0.92 -11.86
N GLY A 269 2.73 -0.85 -10.60
CA GLY A 269 3.25 -1.61 -9.48
C GLY A 269 2.75 -1.01 -8.16
N GLU A 270 2.63 -1.85 -7.16
CA GLU A 270 2.18 -1.52 -5.81
C GLU A 270 3.09 -2.19 -4.79
N GLY A 271 3.08 -1.70 -3.55
CA GLY A 271 3.67 -2.46 -2.46
C GLY A 271 2.79 -3.66 -2.08
N TRP A 272 1.45 -3.47 -2.08
CA TRP A 272 0.50 -4.49 -1.65
C TRP A 272 -0.78 -4.55 -2.48
N GLY A 273 -1.28 -3.46 -2.99
CA GLY A 273 -2.60 -3.43 -3.63
C GLY A 273 -3.76 -3.26 -2.64
N LEU A 274 -3.64 -2.32 -1.71
CA LEU A 274 -4.66 -2.10 -0.68
C LEU A 274 -6.07 -1.86 -1.27
N SER A 275 -6.19 -1.13 -2.38
CA SER A 275 -7.47 -0.92 -3.07
C SER A 275 -8.11 -2.20 -3.60
N VAL A 276 -7.28 -3.19 -3.98
CA VAL A 276 -7.74 -4.52 -4.40
C VAL A 276 -8.39 -5.24 -3.21
N LEU A 277 -7.74 -5.22 -2.05
CA LEU A 277 -8.30 -5.84 -0.86
C LEU A 277 -9.51 -5.09 -0.31
N GLU A 278 -9.55 -3.76 -0.42
CA GLU A 278 -10.75 -2.97 -0.08
C GLU A 278 -11.94 -3.39 -0.97
N ALA A 279 -11.72 -3.57 -2.26
CA ALA A 279 -12.75 -4.07 -3.17
C ALA A 279 -13.14 -5.51 -2.82
N ALA A 280 -12.17 -6.39 -2.58
CA ALA A 280 -12.41 -7.77 -2.20
C ALA A 280 -13.20 -7.91 -0.89
N ALA A 281 -12.89 -7.10 0.13
CA ALA A 281 -13.65 -7.06 1.39
C ALA A 281 -15.13 -6.68 1.20
N LEU A 282 -15.43 -5.95 0.14
CA LEU A 282 -16.80 -5.60 -0.27
C LEU A 282 -17.39 -6.60 -1.29
N GLY A 283 -16.68 -7.70 -1.57
CA GLY A 283 -17.13 -8.76 -2.48
C GLY A 283 -16.98 -8.42 -3.96
N VAL A 284 -16.07 -7.51 -4.32
CA VAL A 284 -15.87 -7.06 -5.70
C VAL A 284 -14.53 -7.57 -6.24
N PRO A 285 -14.54 -8.45 -7.25
CA PRO A 285 -13.32 -8.98 -7.85
C PRO A 285 -12.59 -7.92 -8.69
N THR A 286 -11.29 -8.15 -8.89
CA THR A 286 -10.40 -7.16 -9.51
C THR A 286 -9.86 -7.64 -10.85
N VAL A 287 -9.87 -6.75 -11.85
CA VAL A 287 -9.03 -6.87 -13.06
C VAL A 287 -7.81 -5.99 -12.86
N ALA A 288 -6.60 -6.57 -12.94
CA ALA A 288 -5.35 -5.86 -12.74
C ALA A 288 -4.25 -6.38 -13.67
N PHE A 289 -3.17 -5.60 -13.84
CA PHE A 289 -1.95 -6.11 -14.47
C PHE A 289 -1.17 -7.01 -13.50
N ASP A 290 -0.51 -8.02 -14.05
CA ASP A 290 0.39 -8.93 -13.33
C ASP A 290 1.73 -8.24 -13.00
N VAL A 291 1.68 -7.35 -12.02
CA VAL A 291 2.81 -6.56 -11.53
C VAL A 291 2.95 -6.69 -10.02
N ASP A 292 4.12 -6.29 -9.49
CA ASP A 292 4.42 -6.35 -8.07
C ASP A 292 3.28 -5.78 -7.21
N GLY A 293 2.92 -6.48 -6.15
CA GLY A 293 1.87 -6.14 -5.19
C GLY A 293 0.44 -6.41 -5.69
N LEU A 294 0.14 -6.21 -6.97
CA LEU A 294 -1.18 -6.57 -7.52
C LEU A 294 -1.31 -8.09 -7.67
N ARG A 295 -0.24 -8.78 -8.14
CA ARG A 295 -0.21 -10.24 -8.21
C ARG A 295 -0.33 -10.93 -6.87
N ASP A 296 0.07 -10.24 -5.79
CA ASP A 296 -0.03 -10.76 -4.43
C ASP A 296 -1.44 -10.57 -3.85
N ALA A 297 -2.16 -9.53 -4.29
CA ALA A 297 -3.48 -9.19 -3.80
C ALA A 297 -4.63 -9.87 -4.56
N VAL A 298 -4.41 -10.23 -5.83
CA VAL A 298 -5.39 -10.91 -6.68
C VAL A 298 -5.08 -12.41 -6.77
N ARG A 299 -6.06 -13.25 -6.55
CA ARG A 299 -6.00 -14.69 -6.85
C ARG A 299 -6.71 -14.97 -8.17
N PRO A 300 -5.96 -15.29 -9.26
CA PRO A 300 -6.56 -15.54 -10.59
C PRO A 300 -7.61 -16.64 -10.54
N GLY A 301 -8.78 -16.39 -11.15
CA GLY A 301 -9.92 -17.33 -11.17
C GLY A 301 -10.69 -17.46 -9.85
N GLU A 302 -10.28 -16.74 -8.78
CA GLU A 302 -10.95 -16.74 -7.49
C GLU A 302 -11.40 -15.34 -7.07
N THR A 303 -10.48 -14.36 -7.09
CA THR A 303 -10.77 -12.99 -6.67
C THR A 303 -10.57 -11.97 -7.79
N GLY A 304 -10.26 -12.44 -8.99
CA GLY A 304 -10.11 -11.58 -10.15
C GLY A 304 -9.24 -12.16 -11.26
N TRP A 305 -8.76 -11.29 -12.12
CA TRP A 305 -7.99 -11.59 -13.32
C TRP A 305 -6.71 -10.76 -13.35
N LEU A 306 -5.60 -11.43 -13.66
CA LEU A 306 -4.31 -10.79 -13.89
C LEU A 306 -4.02 -10.77 -15.39
N LEU A 307 -3.80 -9.60 -15.93
CA LEU A 307 -3.44 -9.36 -17.32
C LEU A 307 -1.92 -9.24 -17.44
N PRO A 308 -1.30 -9.77 -18.49
CA PRO A 308 0.14 -9.65 -18.68
C PRO A 308 0.63 -8.20 -18.60
N GLU A 309 1.78 -7.97 -17.98
CA GLU A 309 2.45 -6.67 -18.03
C GLU A 309 2.68 -6.27 -19.50
N GLY A 310 2.29 -5.05 -19.87
CA GLY A 310 2.35 -4.60 -21.27
C GLY A 310 1.09 -4.83 -22.10
N ALA A 311 0.05 -5.51 -21.57
CA ALA A 311 -1.27 -5.62 -22.21
C ALA A 311 -2.06 -4.28 -22.14
N GLU A 312 -1.39 -3.17 -22.42
CA GLU A 312 -1.97 -1.82 -22.42
C GLU A 312 -2.89 -1.62 -23.65
N GLY A 313 -3.68 -0.57 -23.63
CA GLY A 313 -4.62 -0.27 -24.72
C GLY A 313 -5.71 -1.33 -24.86
N THR A 314 -5.81 -1.98 -26.01
CA THR A 314 -6.86 -2.98 -26.30
C THR A 314 -6.81 -4.21 -25.38
N GLY A 315 -5.67 -4.53 -24.79
CA GLY A 315 -5.53 -5.66 -23.87
C GLY A 315 -6.32 -5.45 -22.59
N LEU A 316 -6.27 -4.26 -22.00
CA LEU A 316 -7.06 -3.94 -20.81
C LEU A 316 -8.56 -3.97 -21.11
N ALA A 317 -8.99 -3.42 -22.25
CA ALA A 317 -10.39 -3.47 -22.68
C ALA A 317 -10.88 -4.91 -22.85
N LYS A 318 -10.11 -5.77 -23.54
CA LYS A 318 -10.44 -7.19 -23.70
C LYS A 318 -10.50 -7.94 -22.36
N GLY A 319 -9.54 -7.68 -21.46
CA GLY A 319 -9.53 -8.27 -20.13
C GLY A 319 -10.75 -7.89 -19.30
N ILE A 320 -11.15 -6.63 -19.33
CA ILE A 320 -12.38 -6.16 -18.66
C ILE A 320 -13.62 -6.79 -19.28
N ALA A 321 -13.70 -6.87 -20.63
CA ALA A 321 -14.83 -7.50 -21.32
C ALA A 321 -15.00 -8.96 -20.90
N GLY A 322 -13.91 -9.75 -20.96
CA GLY A 322 -13.94 -11.16 -20.56
C GLY A 322 -14.35 -11.33 -19.09
N ALA A 323 -13.80 -10.50 -18.19
CA ALA A 323 -14.16 -10.52 -16.78
C ALA A 323 -15.65 -10.17 -16.54
N LEU A 324 -16.21 -9.24 -17.31
CA LEU A 324 -17.65 -8.89 -17.23
C LEU A 324 -18.56 -10.03 -17.71
N ASP A 325 -18.08 -10.86 -18.64
CA ASP A 325 -18.82 -12.03 -19.14
C ASP A 325 -18.72 -13.25 -18.20
N GLU A 326 -17.65 -13.31 -17.38
CA GLU A 326 -17.33 -14.45 -16.51
C GLU A 326 -17.78 -14.22 -15.05
N VAL A 327 -17.85 -12.96 -14.59
CA VAL A 327 -18.08 -12.64 -13.18
C VAL A 327 -19.49 -13.07 -12.72
N ASP A 328 -19.53 -13.86 -11.65
CA ASP A 328 -20.74 -14.31 -10.97
C ASP A 328 -20.66 -14.06 -9.44
N ASP A 329 -21.70 -14.51 -8.72
CA ASP A 329 -21.76 -14.32 -7.26
C ASP A 329 -20.74 -15.14 -6.49
N THR A 330 -20.15 -16.18 -7.08
CA THR A 330 -19.12 -17.01 -6.44
C THR A 330 -17.84 -16.21 -6.20
N TYR A 331 -17.50 -15.29 -7.11
CA TYR A 331 -16.39 -14.36 -6.92
C TYR A 331 -16.59 -13.48 -5.68
N SER A 332 -17.82 -13.04 -5.42
CA SER A 332 -18.12 -12.18 -4.27
C SER A 332 -17.82 -12.87 -2.94
N VAL A 333 -18.16 -14.15 -2.81
CA VAL A 333 -17.86 -14.96 -1.62
C VAL A 333 -16.35 -15.13 -1.45
N LYS A 334 -15.68 -15.62 -2.51
CA LYS A 334 -14.23 -15.84 -2.50
C LYS A 334 -13.42 -14.59 -2.21
N CYS A 335 -13.87 -13.42 -2.74
CA CYS A 335 -13.25 -12.13 -2.47
C CYS A 335 -13.29 -11.80 -0.96
N ARG A 336 -14.44 -11.93 -0.31
CA ARG A 336 -14.56 -11.67 1.14
C ARG A 336 -13.72 -12.63 1.95
N GLU A 337 -13.77 -13.93 1.66
CA GLU A 337 -12.95 -14.96 2.33
C GLU A 337 -11.45 -14.65 2.19
N TRP A 338 -11.02 -14.18 1.03
CA TRP A 338 -9.65 -13.77 0.80
C TRP A 338 -9.27 -12.54 1.61
N ALA A 339 -10.09 -11.48 1.59
CA ALA A 339 -9.86 -10.26 2.33
C ALA A 339 -9.83 -10.49 3.86
N ASP A 340 -10.65 -11.39 4.40
CA ASP A 340 -10.71 -11.72 5.83
C ASP A 340 -9.40 -12.31 6.38
N ARG A 341 -8.53 -12.82 5.51
CA ARG A 341 -7.19 -13.28 5.90
C ARG A 341 -6.26 -12.13 6.29
N PHE A 342 -6.57 -10.90 5.88
CA PHE A 342 -5.72 -9.71 6.05
C PHE A 342 -6.32 -8.73 7.04
N SER A 343 -6.16 -9.00 8.33
CA SER A 343 -6.57 -8.05 9.37
C SER A 343 -5.37 -7.26 9.90
N TRP A 344 -5.60 -6.00 10.27
CA TRP A 344 -4.58 -5.17 10.91
C TRP A 344 -4.10 -5.73 12.23
N ASP A 345 -4.95 -6.49 12.95
CA ASP A 345 -4.59 -7.12 14.22
C ASP A 345 -3.55 -8.21 13.99
N ARG A 346 -3.76 -9.10 13.01
CA ARG A 346 -2.76 -10.11 12.61
C ARG A 346 -1.45 -9.46 12.13
N SER A 347 -1.52 -8.35 11.42
CA SER A 347 -0.33 -7.61 10.98
C SER A 347 0.44 -7.04 12.18
N ALA A 348 -0.26 -6.51 13.19
CA ALA A 348 0.35 -6.01 14.42
C ALA A 348 0.98 -7.13 15.25
N GLU A 349 0.33 -8.29 15.37
CA GLU A 349 0.87 -9.48 16.04
C GLU A 349 2.15 -9.98 15.36
N ARG A 350 2.15 -10.07 14.02
CA ARG A 350 3.35 -10.44 13.23
C ARG A 350 4.49 -9.46 13.43
N LEU A 351 4.20 -8.17 13.37
CA LEU A 351 5.21 -7.14 13.62
C LEU A 351 5.76 -7.24 15.05
N LEU A 352 4.89 -7.46 16.03
CA LEU A 352 5.32 -7.62 17.43
C LEU A 352 6.23 -8.83 17.60
N ALA A 353 5.93 -9.96 16.95
CA ALA A 353 6.80 -11.14 16.96
C ALA A 353 8.19 -10.81 16.39
N VAL A 354 8.29 -10.07 15.28
CA VAL A 354 9.57 -9.60 14.73
C VAL A 354 10.30 -8.70 15.76
N LEU A 355 9.57 -7.77 16.42
CA LEU A 355 10.12 -6.90 17.44
C LEU A 355 10.60 -7.65 18.68
N GLU A 356 10.01 -8.77 19.03
CA GLU A 356 10.44 -9.62 20.14
C GLU A 356 11.54 -10.61 19.75
N GLY A 357 11.87 -10.72 18.45
CA GLY A 357 12.87 -11.66 17.94
C GLY A 357 12.35 -13.09 17.88
N ARG A 358 11.04 -13.25 17.91
CA ARG A 358 10.38 -14.52 17.61
C ARG A 358 10.17 -14.61 16.09
N ALA A 359 10.26 -15.79 15.51
CA ALA A 359 9.71 -16.00 14.18
C ALA A 359 8.22 -15.61 14.23
N PRO A 360 7.69 -14.82 13.29
CA PRO A 360 6.25 -14.65 13.17
C PRO A 360 5.69 -16.07 13.08
N GLY A 361 4.88 -16.44 14.07
CA GLY A 361 4.56 -17.84 14.37
C GLY A 361 4.15 -18.64 13.16
N GLU A 362 4.58 -19.89 13.14
CA GLU A 362 4.26 -20.95 12.18
C GLU A 362 2.76 -21.35 12.11
N ARG A 363 1.83 -20.47 12.43
CA ARG A 363 0.52 -20.55 11.78
C ARG A 363 0.67 -19.97 10.35
N SER A 364 1.80 -20.32 9.74
CA SER A 364 2.15 -20.01 8.36
C SER A 364 1.46 -20.93 7.36
N SER A 365 0.62 -21.88 7.81
CA SER A 365 -0.30 -22.58 6.91
C SER A 365 -1.19 -21.61 6.12
N ASP A 366 -1.52 -20.45 6.71
CA ASP A 366 -2.29 -19.40 6.03
C ASP A 366 -1.47 -18.61 5.00
N LEU A 367 -0.13 -18.66 5.05
CA LEU A 367 0.76 -18.02 4.04
C LEU A 367 1.43 -19.02 3.12
N GLY A 368 1.49 -20.31 3.46
CA GLY A 368 2.01 -21.37 2.59
C GLY A 368 1.26 -21.40 1.25
N GLU A 369 -0.07 -21.31 1.31
CA GLU A 369 -0.93 -21.18 0.13
C GLU A 369 -0.81 -19.82 -0.58
N TRP A 370 -0.34 -18.77 0.12
CA TRP A 370 -0.14 -17.44 -0.45
C TRP A 370 1.24 -17.31 -1.14
N ALA A 371 2.26 -17.96 -0.62
CA ALA A 371 3.61 -17.98 -1.19
C ALA A 371 3.75 -18.86 -2.44
N GLY A 372 2.65 -19.45 -2.94
CA GLY A 372 2.62 -20.20 -4.18
C GLY A 372 3.56 -21.41 -4.14
N GLU A 373 3.08 -22.53 -3.63
CA GLU A 373 3.54 -23.81 -4.14
C GLU A 373 3.11 -23.87 -5.62
N GLU A 374 4.12 -23.93 -6.49
CA GLU A 374 4.05 -24.11 -7.96
C GLU A 374 3.67 -22.86 -8.80
N ARG A 375 4.71 -22.11 -9.20
CA ARG A 375 4.75 -21.48 -10.53
C ARG A 375 5.90 -22.07 -11.35
#